data_2f372fa9c0580b263687369b463d109e
#
_entry.id   2f372fa9c0580b263687369b463d109e
#
_cell.length_a   1.000
_cell.length_b   1.000
_cell.length_c   1.000
_cell.angle_alpha   90.00
_cell.angle_beta   90.00
_cell.angle_gamma   90.00
#
_symmetry.space_group_name_H-M   'P 1'
#
loop_
_entity.id
_entity.type
_entity.pdbx_description
1 polymer ?
#
loop_
_entity_poly.entity_id
_entity_poly.type
_entity_poly.pdbx_seq_one_letter_code
_entity_poly.pdbx_strand_id
1 'polypeptide(L)'
;PKFLLLQLLLDLEKAKRIMKVVVENSSVPVTVKIRKGWDKENIVAVQVAKIAEEVGISAITIHGRTRSEFYTGKADWDIIKEVKDSVKIPVIGNGDIVDEETAYQMFEKTGVDGIMIGRGSFGNPWIFRNIKHFLITGEKLPSPTNSERLNIIKEHIDLAVEEKGEIAIKELRKHIAWYTKNLKNSSEFRNSINMIETKEQLIK
;
A
#
# COMPACT_ATOMS: atom_id res chain seq x y z
N PRO A 1 1.22 -6.65 18.30
CA PRO A 1 -0.20 -6.75 17.96
C PRO A 1 -0.51 -6.91 16.47
N LYS A 2 0.45 -6.67 15.53
CA LYS A 2 0.19 -6.80 14.07
C LYS A 2 -0.27 -8.20 13.61
N PHE A 3 0.01 -9.24 14.38
CA PHE A 3 -0.39 -10.61 14.06
C PHE A 3 -1.82 -10.95 14.46
N LEU A 4 -2.39 -10.26 15.44
CA LEU A 4 -3.73 -10.57 15.97
C LEU A 4 -4.83 -10.33 14.92
N LEU A 5 -4.74 -9.26 14.13
CA LEU A 5 -5.72 -8.92 13.09
C LEU A 5 -5.75 -9.94 11.93
N LEU A 6 -4.60 -10.51 11.56
CA LEU A 6 -4.55 -11.52 10.50
C LEU A 6 -5.10 -12.89 10.95
N GLN A 7 -4.97 -13.24 12.23
CA GLN A 7 -5.58 -14.46 12.78
C GLN A 7 -7.11 -14.41 12.79
N LEU A 8 -7.72 -13.22 12.75
CA LEU A 8 -9.17 -13.08 12.63
C LEU A 8 -9.73 -13.65 11.31
N LEU A 9 -8.89 -13.81 10.28
CA LEU A 9 -9.29 -14.50 9.06
C LEU A 9 -9.57 -16.00 9.26
N LEU A 10 -9.18 -16.57 10.40
CA LEU A 10 -9.47 -17.95 10.80
C LEU A 10 -10.68 -18.06 11.74
N ASP A 11 -11.24 -16.94 12.22
CA ASP A 11 -12.39 -16.87 13.14
C ASP A 11 -13.31 -15.71 12.70
N LEU A 12 -14.19 -16.01 11.76
CA LEU A 12 -15.08 -15.02 11.17
C LEU A 12 -16.11 -14.46 12.16
N GLU A 13 -16.55 -15.26 13.12
CA GLU A 13 -17.46 -14.79 14.17
C GLU A 13 -16.79 -13.76 15.09
N LYS A 14 -15.54 -14.00 15.42
CA LYS A 14 -14.75 -13.03 16.20
C LYS A 14 -14.46 -11.77 15.39
N ALA A 15 -14.14 -11.92 14.09
CA ALA A 15 -13.95 -10.78 13.19
C ALA A 15 -15.23 -9.93 13.11
N LYS A 16 -16.39 -10.55 12.95
CA LYS A 16 -17.71 -9.89 12.94
C LYS A 16 -17.94 -9.10 14.22
N ARG A 17 -17.76 -9.74 15.38
CA ARG A 17 -17.95 -9.08 16.69
C ARG A 17 -17.04 -7.87 16.87
N ILE A 18 -15.76 -7.98 16.50
CA ILE A 18 -14.81 -6.86 16.62
C ILE A 18 -15.22 -5.72 15.69
N MET A 19 -15.48 -5.98 14.41
CA MET A 19 -15.91 -4.94 13.46
C MET A 19 -17.19 -4.24 13.94
N LYS A 20 -18.17 -5.01 14.42
CA LYS A 20 -19.43 -4.46 14.96
C LYS A 20 -19.17 -3.52 16.12
N VAL A 21 -18.41 -3.96 17.14
CA VAL A 21 -18.10 -3.11 18.30
C VAL A 21 -17.37 -1.83 17.90
N VAL A 22 -16.43 -1.89 16.94
CA VAL A 22 -15.73 -0.70 16.46
C VAL A 22 -16.68 0.25 15.76
N VAL A 23 -17.56 -0.24 14.89
CA VAL A 23 -18.56 0.58 14.18
C VAL A 23 -19.53 1.24 15.18
N GLU A 24 -20.06 0.48 16.14
CA GLU A 24 -21.04 0.97 17.14
C GLU A 24 -20.45 2.05 18.08
N ASN A 25 -19.13 2.06 18.29
CA ASN A 25 -18.44 2.99 19.18
C ASN A 25 -17.62 4.06 18.45
N SER A 26 -17.75 4.17 17.12
CA SER A 26 -17.05 5.18 16.31
C SER A 26 -17.98 6.28 15.89
N SER A 27 -17.56 7.53 16.08
CA SER A 27 -18.26 8.73 15.55
C SER A 27 -17.87 9.07 14.10
N VAL A 28 -16.94 8.32 13.49
CA VAL A 28 -16.45 8.51 12.11
C VAL A 28 -16.60 7.22 11.32
N PRO A 29 -16.64 7.29 9.97
CA PRO A 29 -16.71 6.09 9.14
C PRO A 29 -15.56 5.12 9.44
N VAL A 30 -15.89 3.84 9.61
CA VAL A 30 -14.92 2.77 9.87
C VAL A 30 -14.64 2.01 8.58
N THR A 31 -13.38 1.82 8.26
CA THR A 31 -12.93 1.00 7.12
C THR A 31 -12.12 -0.19 7.59
N VAL A 32 -12.10 -1.25 6.80
CA VAL A 32 -11.29 -2.43 7.11
C VAL A 32 -10.33 -2.76 5.97
N LYS A 33 -9.10 -3.18 6.31
CA LYS A 33 -8.14 -3.71 5.34
C LYS A 33 -7.82 -5.16 5.68
N ILE A 34 -7.97 -6.05 4.67
CA ILE A 34 -7.74 -7.48 4.82
C ILE A 34 -6.80 -8.02 3.73
N ARG A 35 -6.34 -9.25 3.93
CA ARG A 35 -5.80 -10.12 2.89
C ARG A 35 -6.87 -11.09 2.41
N LYS A 36 -6.67 -11.74 1.24
CA LYS A 36 -7.65 -12.69 0.68
C LYS A 36 -7.90 -13.91 1.58
N GLY A 37 -6.98 -14.22 2.49
CA GLY A 37 -7.07 -15.34 3.42
C GLY A 37 -5.80 -15.52 4.24
N TRP A 38 -5.77 -16.57 5.08
CA TRP A 38 -4.59 -16.95 5.85
C TRP A 38 -3.57 -17.68 4.97
N ASP A 39 -4.00 -18.71 4.28
CA ASP A 39 -3.26 -19.54 3.33
C ASP A 39 -4.17 -19.93 2.17
N LYS A 40 -3.73 -20.88 1.32
CA LYS A 40 -4.46 -21.30 0.12
C LYS A 40 -5.74 -22.07 0.44
N GLU A 41 -5.76 -22.78 1.55
CA GLU A 41 -6.91 -23.57 2.04
C GLU A 41 -7.95 -22.69 2.75
N ASN A 42 -7.55 -21.52 3.20
CA ASN A 42 -8.35 -20.59 4.00
C ASN A 42 -8.51 -19.24 3.28
N ILE A 43 -9.14 -19.25 2.10
CA ILE A 43 -9.52 -18.04 1.36
C ILE A 43 -10.91 -17.62 1.81
N VAL A 44 -11.01 -16.45 2.47
CA VAL A 44 -12.24 -15.98 3.13
C VAL A 44 -12.64 -14.55 2.78
N ALA A 45 -11.99 -13.94 1.78
CA ALA A 45 -12.15 -12.53 1.45
C ALA A 45 -13.61 -12.14 1.20
N VAL A 46 -14.35 -12.95 0.42
CA VAL A 46 -15.76 -12.69 0.08
C VAL A 46 -16.64 -12.76 1.32
N GLN A 47 -16.43 -13.77 2.19
CA GLN A 47 -17.20 -13.91 3.41
C GLN A 47 -16.94 -12.72 4.35
N VAL A 48 -15.68 -12.33 4.53
CA VAL A 48 -15.32 -11.17 5.37
C VAL A 48 -15.88 -9.87 4.80
N ALA A 49 -15.92 -9.70 3.48
CA ALA A 49 -16.49 -8.51 2.86
C ALA A 49 -17.99 -8.39 3.13
N LYS A 50 -18.75 -9.48 2.98
CA LYS A 50 -20.19 -9.53 3.30
C LYS A 50 -20.46 -9.24 4.78
N ILE A 51 -19.65 -9.83 5.68
CA ILE A 51 -19.75 -9.54 7.12
C ILE A 51 -19.43 -8.07 7.41
N ALA A 52 -18.41 -7.50 6.76
CA ALA A 52 -18.06 -6.10 6.93
C ALA A 52 -19.21 -5.17 6.52
N GLU A 53 -19.83 -5.42 5.37
CA GLU A 53 -21.01 -4.67 4.92
C GLU A 53 -22.19 -4.81 5.90
N GLU A 54 -22.50 -6.03 6.34
CA GLU A 54 -23.58 -6.32 7.29
C GLU A 54 -23.43 -5.55 8.61
N VAL A 55 -22.20 -5.41 9.13
CA VAL A 55 -21.96 -4.72 10.40
C VAL A 55 -21.75 -3.21 10.26
N GLY A 56 -21.85 -2.64 9.05
CA GLY A 56 -21.78 -1.20 8.80
C GLY A 56 -20.38 -0.64 8.54
N ILE A 57 -19.43 -1.47 8.10
CA ILE A 57 -18.14 -0.99 7.59
C ILE A 57 -18.38 -0.14 6.33
N SER A 58 -17.75 1.03 6.27
CA SER A 58 -17.96 2.02 5.21
C SER A 58 -17.17 1.76 3.94
N ALA A 59 -16.07 1.03 3.99
CA ALA A 59 -15.28 0.61 2.84
C ALA A 59 -14.33 -0.54 3.21
N ILE A 60 -13.98 -1.36 2.22
CA ILE A 60 -13.03 -2.47 2.42
C ILE A 60 -11.83 -2.36 1.47
N THR A 61 -10.63 -2.54 2.00
CA THR A 61 -9.42 -2.71 1.20
C THR A 61 -9.01 -4.18 1.18
N ILE A 62 -8.86 -4.74 -0.02
CA ILE A 62 -8.49 -6.15 -0.20
C ILE A 62 -7.13 -6.29 -0.86
N HIS A 63 -6.20 -7.00 -0.19
CA HIS A 63 -4.94 -7.41 -0.78
C HIS A 63 -5.07 -8.82 -1.35
N GLY A 64 -4.84 -8.97 -2.65
CA GLY A 64 -4.98 -10.22 -3.39
C GLY A 64 -3.93 -11.31 -3.07
N ARG A 65 -3.30 -11.28 -1.90
CA ARG A 65 -2.41 -12.32 -1.37
C ARG A 65 -2.88 -12.80 -0.01
N THR A 66 -2.61 -14.07 0.28
CA THR A 66 -2.80 -14.63 1.62
C THR A 66 -1.74 -14.11 2.59
N ARG A 67 -1.92 -14.40 3.88
CA ARG A 67 -0.89 -14.09 4.90
C ARG A 67 0.38 -14.91 4.64
N SER A 68 0.26 -16.19 4.30
CA SER A 68 1.40 -17.09 4.09
C SER A 68 2.19 -16.79 2.82
N GLU A 69 1.57 -16.21 1.80
CA GLU A 69 2.26 -15.76 0.58
C GLU A 69 3.16 -14.54 0.81
N PHE A 70 2.96 -13.76 1.88
CA PHE A 70 3.68 -12.52 2.15
C PHE A 70 3.67 -11.57 0.93
N TYR A 71 4.74 -11.61 0.11
CA TYR A 71 4.94 -10.82 -1.09
C TYR A 71 5.40 -11.67 -2.29
N THR A 72 5.37 -12.99 -2.17
CA THR A 72 5.77 -13.92 -3.24
C THR A 72 4.67 -14.06 -4.29
N GLY A 73 5.02 -14.51 -5.47
CA GLY A 73 4.09 -14.70 -6.57
C GLY A 73 3.41 -13.41 -7.02
N LYS A 74 2.25 -13.53 -7.63
CA LYS A 74 1.39 -12.42 -8.08
C LYS A 74 0.18 -12.26 -7.16
N ALA A 75 -0.27 -11.02 -6.97
CA ALA A 75 -1.54 -10.77 -6.32
C ALA A 75 -2.69 -11.30 -7.20
N ASP A 76 -3.60 -11.98 -6.58
CA ASP A 76 -4.80 -12.53 -7.20
C ASP A 76 -5.84 -11.42 -7.35
N TRP A 77 -6.01 -10.94 -8.57
CA TRP A 77 -6.98 -9.89 -8.86
C TRP A 77 -8.39 -10.45 -9.10
N ASP A 78 -8.52 -11.74 -9.38
CA ASP A 78 -9.82 -12.37 -9.56
C ASP A 78 -10.60 -12.39 -8.24
N ILE A 79 -9.95 -12.72 -7.11
CA ILE A 79 -10.58 -12.62 -5.79
C ILE A 79 -10.94 -11.18 -5.41
N ILE A 80 -10.18 -10.17 -5.88
CA ILE A 80 -10.54 -8.76 -5.67
C ILE A 80 -11.82 -8.43 -6.42
N LYS A 81 -11.96 -8.92 -7.65
CA LYS A 81 -13.19 -8.80 -8.44
C LYS A 81 -14.36 -9.50 -7.75
N GLU A 82 -14.20 -10.74 -7.30
CA GLU A 82 -15.25 -11.48 -6.58
C GLU A 82 -15.73 -10.71 -5.34
N VAL A 83 -14.81 -10.10 -4.58
CA VAL A 83 -15.17 -9.23 -3.45
C VAL A 83 -15.96 -8.04 -3.94
N LYS A 84 -15.54 -7.33 -5.00
CA LYS A 84 -16.25 -6.18 -5.55
C LYS A 84 -17.66 -6.54 -6.00
N ASP A 85 -17.83 -7.67 -6.66
CA ASP A 85 -19.12 -8.14 -7.15
C ASP A 85 -20.07 -8.59 -6.01
N SER A 86 -19.52 -8.87 -4.81
CA SER A 86 -20.26 -9.44 -3.68
C SER A 86 -20.84 -8.43 -2.69
N VAL A 87 -20.39 -7.15 -2.74
CA VAL A 87 -20.81 -6.10 -1.80
C VAL A 87 -21.08 -4.78 -2.52
N LYS A 88 -21.85 -3.89 -1.86
CA LYS A 88 -22.20 -2.56 -2.36
C LYS A 88 -21.30 -1.46 -1.80
N ILE A 89 -20.68 -1.70 -0.65
CA ILE A 89 -19.73 -0.75 -0.07
C ILE A 89 -18.49 -0.58 -0.98
N PRO A 90 -17.83 0.57 -0.99
CA PRO A 90 -16.61 0.80 -1.75
C PRO A 90 -15.54 -0.25 -1.47
N VAL A 91 -14.97 -0.80 -2.56
CA VAL A 91 -13.87 -1.77 -2.53
C VAL A 91 -12.60 -1.15 -3.07
N ILE A 92 -11.51 -1.23 -2.32
CA ILE A 92 -10.20 -0.70 -2.68
C ILE A 92 -9.27 -1.87 -2.98
N GLY A 93 -8.83 -1.98 -4.24
CA GLY A 93 -7.91 -3.03 -4.70
C GLY A 93 -6.46 -2.75 -4.28
N ASN A 94 -5.77 -3.78 -3.80
CA ASN A 94 -4.37 -3.68 -3.39
C ASN A 94 -3.57 -4.90 -3.85
N GLY A 95 -2.37 -4.66 -4.36
CA GLY A 95 -1.38 -5.67 -4.76
C GLY A 95 -0.90 -5.49 -6.19
N ASP A 96 0.43 -5.46 -6.36
CA ASP A 96 1.17 -5.41 -7.62
C ASP A 96 0.86 -4.20 -8.53
N ILE A 97 0.41 -3.09 -7.95
CA ILE A 97 0.29 -1.80 -8.62
C ILE A 97 1.65 -1.11 -8.51
N VAL A 98 2.33 -0.96 -9.64
CA VAL A 98 3.71 -0.44 -9.71
C VAL A 98 3.89 0.70 -10.71
N ASP A 99 2.90 0.94 -11.57
CA ASP A 99 2.87 1.97 -12.60
C ASP A 99 1.43 2.33 -13.01
N GLU A 100 1.31 3.19 -14.00
CA GLU A 100 0.04 3.68 -14.52
C GLU A 100 -0.78 2.57 -15.20
N GLU A 101 -0.11 1.68 -15.94
CA GLU A 101 -0.77 0.57 -16.64
C GLU A 101 -1.33 -0.45 -15.66
N THR A 102 -0.57 -0.83 -14.65
CA THR A 102 -1.06 -1.79 -13.65
C THR A 102 -2.18 -1.19 -12.82
N ALA A 103 -2.18 0.12 -12.59
CA ALA A 103 -3.30 0.81 -11.95
C ALA A 103 -4.56 0.78 -12.83
N TYR A 104 -4.44 1.13 -14.12
CA TYR A 104 -5.53 1.06 -15.08
C TYR A 104 -6.09 -0.36 -15.20
N GLN A 105 -5.21 -1.36 -15.33
CA GLN A 105 -5.62 -2.77 -15.41
C GLN A 105 -6.35 -3.24 -14.15
N MET A 106 -5.98 -2.76 -12.96
CA MET A 106 -6.70 -3.08 -11.72
C MET A 106 -8.15 -2.60 -11.80
N PHE A 107 -8.39 -1.35 -12.23
CA PHE A 107 -9.74 -0.83 -12.40
C PHE A 107 -10.54 -1.61 -13.45
N GLU A 108 -9.95 -1.81 -14.64
CA GLU A 108 -10.62 -2.50 -15.75
C GLU A 108 -10.98 -3.96 -15.42
N LYS A 109 -10.06 -4.69 -14.81
CA LYS A 109 -10.26 -6.12 -14.54
C LYS A 109 -11.15 -6.38 -13.33
N THR A 110 -11.12 -5.52 -12.34
CA THR A 110 -11.76 -5.81 -11.05
C THR A 110 -12.98 -4.93 -10.76
N GLY A 111 -13.10 -3.78 -11.43
CA GLY A 111 -14.18 -2.83 -11.20
C GLY A 111 -14.15 -2.16 -9.83
N VAL A 112 -13.02 -2.17 -9.12
CA VAL A 112 -12.87 -1.55 -7.78
C VAL A 112 -13.09 -0.04 -7.83
N ASP A 113 -13.53 0.53 -6.71
CA ASP A 113 -13.83 1.96 -6.57
C ASP A 113 -12.58 2.80 -6.31
N GLY A 114 -11.50 2.16 -5.89
CA GLY A 114 -10.21 2.80 -5.63
C GLY A 114 -9.08 1.79 -5.58
N ILE A 115 -7.85 2.29 -5.53
CA ILE A 115 -6.65 1.46 -5.43
C ILE A 115 -5.77 1.90 -4.27
N MET A 116 -5.10 0.94 -3.65
CA MET A 116 -4.08 1.19 -2.63
C MET A 116 -2.71 0.74 -3.15
N ILE A 117 -1.76 1.67 -3.15
CA ILE A 117 -0.40 1.43 -3.59
C ILE A 117 0.51 1.25 -2.38
N GLY A 118 1.25 0.15 -2.36
CA GLY A 118 2.27 -0.11 -1.33
C GLY A 118 3.68 0.08 -1.90
N ARG A 119 4.38 -1.01 -2.15
CA ARG A 119 5.77 -1.04 -2.62
C ARG A 119 6.05 -0.24 -3.90
N GLY A 120 5.04 -0.07 -4.77
CA GLY A 120 5.16 0.73 -5.99
C GLY A 120 5.47 2.21 -5.74
N SER A 121 5.16 2.74 -4.54
CA SER A 121 5.49 4.11 -4.15
C SER A 121 6.89 4.26 -3.53
N PHE A 122 7.61 3.17 -3.27
CA PHE A 122 8.92 3.23 -2.65
C PHE A 122 9.95 3.85 -3.59
N GLY A 123 10.49 5.02 -3.21
CA GLY A 123 11.37 5.83 -4.06
C GLY A 123 10.67 6.43 -5.29
N ASN A 124 9.36 6.33 -5.37
CA ASN A 124 8.54 6.84 -6.47
C ASN A 124 7.22 7.48 -5.98
N PRO A 125 7.27 8.58 -5.23
CA PRO A 125 6.04 9.24 -4.79
C PRO A 125 5.24 9.86 -5.95
N TRP A 126 5.86 10.08 -7.09
CA TRP A 126 5.20 10.58 -8.32
C TRP A 126 4.14 9.63 -8.86
N ILE A 127 4.17 8.34 -8.48
CA ILE A 127 3.24 7.30 -8.95
C ILE A 127 1.78 7.74 -8.78
N PHE A 128 1.43 8.42 -7.69
CA PHE A 128 0.07 8.89 -7.43
C PHE A 128 -0.38 9.95 -8.44
N ARG A 129 0.47 10.95 -8.70
CA ARG A 129 0.23 11.99 -9.71
C ARG A 129 0.13 11.36 -11.10
N ASN A 130 1.06 10.50 -11.43
CA ASN A 130 1.18 9.88 -12.74
C ASN A 130 -0.04 9.00 -13.05
N ILE A 131 -0.45 8.15 -12.10
CA ILE A 131 -1.65 7.33 -12.25
C ILE A 131 -2.89 8.22 -12.44
N LYS A 132 -3.07 9.25 -11.59
CA LYS A 132 -4.20 10.16 -11.75
C LYS A 132 -4.24 10.81 -13.12
N HIS A 133 -3.10 11.28 -13.61
CA HIS A 133 -3.00 11.89 -14.95
C HIS A 133 -3.36 10.87 -16.03
N PHE A 134 -2.76 9.69 -15.99
CA PHE A 134 -3.00 8.62 -16.97
C PHE A 134 -4.45 8.18 -17.03
N LEU A 135 -5.10 8.00 -15.88
CA LEU A 135 -6.52 7.62 -15.83
C LEU A 135 -7.46 8.68 -16.42
N ILE A 136 -7.04 9.96 -16.43
CA ILE A 136 -7.85 11.07 -16.97
C ILE A 136 -7.58 11.28 -18.46
N THR A 137 -6.31 11.19 -18.88
CA THR A 137 -5.87 11.62 -20.22
C THR A 137 -5.50 10.47 -21.15
N GLY A 138 -5.19 9.29 -20.62
CA GLY A 138 -4.58 8.18 -21.36
C GLY A 138 -3.08 8.37 -21.64
N GLU A 139 -2.49 9.49 -21.20
CA GLU A 139 -1.10 9.84 -21.50
C GLU A 139 -0.20 9.71 -20.28
N LYS A 140 1.05 9.30 -20.49
CA LYS A 140 2.06 9.23 -19.41
C LYS A 140 2.78 10.55 -19.24
N LEU A 141 2.99 10.93 -17.99
CA LEU A 141 3.88 12.03 -17.68
C LEU A 141 5.35 11.62 -17.85
N PRO A 142 6.24 12.58 -18.16
CA PRO A 142 7.68 12.33 -18.21
C PRO A 142 8.20 11.91 -16.84
N SER A 143 9.27 11.10 -16.86
CA SER A 143 9.96 10.73 -15.62
C SER A 143 10.52 11.96 -14.91
N PRO A 144 10.58 11.96 -13.57
CA PRO A 144 11.14 13.07 -12.82
C PRO A 144 12.62 13.28 -13.16
N THR A 145 13.01 14.54 -13.31
CA THR A 145 14.40 14.93 -13.48
C THR A 145 15.22 14.62 -12.21
N ASN A 146 16.55 14.59 -12.34
CA ASN A 146 17.41 14.40 -11.17
C ASN A 146 17.25 15.53 -10.13
N SER A 147 17.00 16.77 -10.59
CA SER A 147 16.74 17.90 -9.69
C SER A 147 15.46 17.73 -8.89
N GLU A 148 14.35 17.35 -9.55
CA GLU A 148 13.08 17.06 -8.87
C GLU A 148 13.24 15.92 -7.88
N ARG A 149 13.98 14.86 -8.26
CA ARG A 149 14.26 13.73 -7.36
C ARG A 149 15.03 14.16 -6.11
N LEU A 150 16.08 14.95 -6.27
CA LEU A 150 16.85 15.48 -5.15
C LEU A 150 16.02 16.38 -4.22
N ASN A 151 15.14 17.22 -4.78
CA ASN A 151 14.27 18.07 -3.99
C ASN A 151 13.30 17.25 -3.14
N ILE A 152 12.67 16.22 -3.71
CA ILE A 152 11.78 15.32 -2.97
C ILE A 152 12.52 14.51 -1.90
N ILE A 153 13.75 14.06 -2.18
CA ILE A 153 14.57 13.38 -1.16
C ILE A 153 14.83 14.32 0.02
N LYS A 154 15.22 15.55 -0.23
CA LYS A 154 15.47 16.56 0.83
C LYS A 154 14.21 16.83 1.65
N GLU A 155 13.09 17.08 0.99
CA GLU A 155 11.80 17.27 1.65
C GLU A 155 11.41 16.07 2.52
N HIS A 156 11.59 14.85 2.03
CA HIS A 156 11.31 13.63 2.80
C HIS A 156 12.23 13.50 4.01
N ILE A 157 13.52 13.87 3.89
CA ILE A 157 14.46 13.90 5.02
C ILE A 157 13.99 14.93 6.05
N ASP A 158 13.69 16.15 5.61
CA ASP A 158 13.29 17.25 6.49
C ASP A 158 12.02 16.88 7.29
N LEU A 159 10.97 16.44 6.62
CA LEU A 159 9.72 16.02 7.26
C LEU A 159 9.91 14.84 8.23
N ALA A 160 10.72 13.84 7.84
CA ALA A 160 10.93 12.69 8.71
C ALA A 160 11.74 13.03 9.97
N VAL A 161 12.73 13.92 9.85
CA VAL A 161 13.52 14.40 11.01
C VAL A 161 12.69 15.34 11.89
N GLU A 162 11.85 16.19 11.30
CA GLU A 162 10.92 17.03 12.06
C GLU A 162 9.96 16.19 12.92
N GLU A 163 9.41 15.10 12.36
CA GLU A 163 8.44 14.24 13.05
C GLU A 163 9.08 13.31 14.09
N LYS A 164 10.27 12.75 13.79
CA LYS A 164 10.87 11.65 14.59
C LYS A 164 12.23 11.96 15.17
N GLY A 165 12.80 13.14 14.88
CA GLY A 165 14.18 13.47 15.23
C GLY A 165 15.21 12.61 14.46
N GLU A 166 16.47 12.60 14.94
CA GLU A 166 17.61 11.93 14.28
C GLU A 166 17.42 10.40 14.08
N ILE A 167 16.51 9.77 14.83
CA ILE A 167 16.23 8.32 14.64
C ILE A 167 15.67 8.03 13.24
N ALA A 168 15.03 9.04 12.61
CA ALA A 168 14.52 8.94 11.24
C ALA A 168 15.62 8.64 10.23
N ILE A 169 16.87 9.08 10.46
CA ILE A 169 17.99 8.88 9.56
C ILE A 169 18.24 7.39 9.29
N LYS A 170 18.15 6.56 10.31
CA LYS A 170 18.30 5.10 10.16
C LYS A 170 17.18 4.46 9.31
N GLU A 171 15.97 4.97 9.45
CA GLU A 171 14.82 4.53 8.64
C GLU A 171 14.93 5.02 7.19
N LEU A 172 15.42 6.25 6.99
CA LEU A 172 15.56 6.87 5.68
C LEU A 172 16.61 6.21 4.79
N ARG A 173 17.64 5.55 5.33
CA ARG A 173 18.70 4.86 4.55
C ARG A 173 18.10 3.98 3.44
N LYS A 174 17.09 3.16 3.77
CA LYS A 174 16.41 2.30 2.80
C LYS A 174 15.57 3.09 1.80
N HIS A 175 14.92 4.18 2.24
CA HIS A 175 14.11 5.02 1.35
C HIS A 175 14.97 5.72 0.31
N ILE A 176 16.11 6.25 0.72
CA ILE A 176 17.06 6.90 -0.19
C ILE A 176 17.66 5.89 -1.16
N ALA A 177 17.97 4.68 -0.71
CA ALA A 177 18.38 3.59 -1.59
C ALA A 177 17.32 3.26 -2.67
N TRP A 178 16.03 3.38 -2.35
CA TRP A 178 14.96 3.21 -3.34
C TRP A 178 14.88 4.39 -4.32
N TYR A 179 15.03 5.66 -3.85
CA TYR A 179 15.05 6.84 -4.74
C TYR A 179 16.20 6.81 -5.74
N THR A 180 17.32 6.22 -5.36
CA THR A 180 18.55 6.16 -6.18
C THR A 180 18.68 4.86 -7.00
N LYS A 181 17.68 3.98 -6.92
CA LYS A 181 17.65 2.75 -7.70
C LYS A 181 17.75 3.07 -9.20
N ASN A 182 18.60 2.34 -9.93
CA ASN A 182 18.86 2.48 -11.35
C ASN A 182 19.64 3.76 -11.77
N LEU A 183 20.11 4.57 -10.83
CA LEU A 183 21.06 5.64 -11.15
C LEU A 183 22.48 5.10 -11.28
N LYS A 184 23.30 5.79 -12.09
CA LYS A 184 24.74 5.47 -12.21
C LYS A 184 25.39 5.48 -10.81
N ASN A 185 26.24 4.51 -10.53
CA ASN A 185 26.94 4.33 -9.25
C ASN A 185 26.03 4.09 -8.02
N SER A 186 24.77 3.74 -8.22
CA SER A 186 23.81 3.51 -7.12
C SER A 186 24.20 2.38 -6.16
N SER A 187 25.03 1.41 -6.60
CA SER A 187 25.50 0.33 -5.74
C SER A 187 26.53 0.82 -4.72
N GLU A 188 27.48 1.62 -5.15
CA GLU A 188 28.50 2.24 -4.31
C GLU A 188 27.87 3.22 -3.32
N PHE A 189 26.97 4.06 -3.81
CA PHE A 189 26.18 4.98 -2.98
C PHE A 189 25.38 4.25 -1.88
N ARG A 190 24.74 3.11 -2.19
CA ARG A 190 24.01 2.31 -1.18
C ARG A 190 24.90 1.77 -0.07
N ASN A 191 26.16 1.46 -0.37
CA ASN A 191 27.12 1.02 0.65
C ASN A 191 27.48 2.17 1.59
N SER A 192 27.71 3.39 1.05
CA SER A 192 28.05 4.57 1.86
C SER A 192 26.89 5.01 2.74
N ILE A 193 25.64 4.93 2.26
CA ILE A 193 24.46 5.39 3.00
C ILE A 193 24.21 4.62 4.31
N ASN A 194 24.69 3.38 4.40
CA ASN A 194 24.55 2.59 5.62
C ASN A 194 25.38 3.13 6.80
N MET A 195 26.40 3.95 6.52
CA MET A 195 27.28 4.54 7.52
C MET A 195 26.83 5.93 7.99
N ILE A 196 25.80 6.49 7.36
CA ILE A 196 25.29 7.83 7.65
C ILE A 196 24.46 7.81 8.94
N GLU A 197 24.76 8.67 9.88
CA GLU A 197 24.10 8.75 11.18
C GLU A 197 23.38 10.07 11.44
N THR A 198 23.76 11.16 10.74
CA THR A 198 23.16 12.49 10.92
C THR A 198 22.54 13.03 9.63
N LYS A 199 21.64 14.02 9.78
CA LYS A 199 21.01 14.71 8.66
C LYS A 199 22.05 15.41 7.78
N GLU A 200 23.06 16.05 8.37
CA GLU A 200 24.11 16.77 7.64
C GLU A 200 24.95 15.84 6.77
N GLN A 201 25.22 14.62 7.26
CA GLN A 201 25.92 13.60 6.47
C GLN A 201 25.05 13.09 5.31
N LEU A 202 23.73 13.05 5.47
CA LEU A 202 22.79 12.54 4.47
C LEU A 202 22.55 13.53 3.32
N ILE A 203 22.68 14.83 3.57
CA ILE A 203 22.43 15.90 2.58
C ILE A 203 23.68 16.25 1.77
N LYS A 204 24.88 15.92 2.26
CA LYS A 204 26.17 16.06 1.53
C LYS A 204 26.29 15.03 0.42
#